data_d419a86a5ae961c3c2fd2b1405e655c7
#
_entry.id   d419a86a5ae961c3c2fd2b1405e655c7
#
_cell.length_a   1.000
_cell.length_b   1.000
_cell.length_c   1.000
_cell.angle_alpha   90.00
_cell.angle_beta   90.00
_cell.angle_gamma   90.00
#
_symmetry.space_group_name_H-M   'P 1'
#
loop_
_entity.id
_entity.type
_entity.pdbx_description
1 polymer ?
#
loop_
_entity_poly.entity_id
_entity_poly.type
_entity_poly.pdbx_seq_one_letter_code
_entity_poly.pdbx_strand_id
1 'polypeptide(L)'
;EIMPSLVGSEMCIRDSWRTPGFDTLDHALTAPVYLSSTNAITEDGQILNIDGRGNRLAAMVYGIGKTVYIVAGTNKICPDFDSALSRARNTAAVQNMQRFDGDQPCHTSGRCLDCRSKSRGCNALLVLWGQMMDMAKVEVVLIDEPLGL
;
A
#
# COMPACT_ATOMS: atom_id res chain seq x y z
N GLU A 1 2.36 -22.57 -5.29
CA GLU A 1 3.77 -22.79 -4.89
C GLU A 1 4.49 -21.45 -5.03
N ILE A 2 4.72 -20.75 -3.92
CA ILE A 2 5.48 -19.50 -3.89
C ILE A 2 6.93 -19.87 -4.20
N MET A 3 7.44 -19.32 -5.28
CA MET A 3 8.72 -19.69 -5.89
C MET A 3 9.88 -19.73 -4.88
N PRO A 4 10.68 -20.80 -4.83
CA PRO A 4 11.82 -20.92 -3.91
C PRO A 4 12.89 -19.82 -4.06
N SER A 5 12.90 -19.10 -5.18
CA SER A 5 13.82 -17.98 -5.42
C SER A 5 13.53 -16.71 -4.59
N LEU A 6 12.37 -16.65 -3.92
CA LEU A 6 12.04 -15.55 -3.00
C LEU A 6 12.55 -15.79 -1.57
N VAL A 7 13.02 -17.00 -1.27
CA VAL A 7 13.48 -17.38 0.07
C VAL A 7 14.90 -16.86 0.41
N GLY A 8 15.62 -16.34 -0.56
CA GLY A 8 16.97 -15.79 -0.39
C GLY A 8 17.12 -14.29 -0.64
N SER A 9 16.09 -13.64 -1.19
CA SER A 9 16.07 -12.19 -1.29
C SER A 9 15.47 -11.64 0.01
N GLU A 10 16.20 -10.79 0.70
CA GLU A 10 15.70 -10.06 1.86
C GLU A 10 14.34 -9.47 1.54
N MET A 11 13.30 -9.99 2.21
CA MET A 11 11.94 -9.46 2.05
C MET A 11 11.84 -8.11 2.74
N CYS A 12 12.25 -7.08 2.05
CA CYS A 12 12.33 -5.70 2.55
C CYS A 12 11.04 -5.20 3.22
N ILE A 13 9.87 -5.73 2.86
CA ILE A 13 8.60 -5.32 3.46
C ILE A 13 8.47 -5.74 4.93
N ARG A 14 8.94 -6.92 5.28
CA ARG A 14 8.85 -7.44 6.65
C ARG A 14 9.88 -6.77 7.55
N ASP A 15 11.04 -6.46 7.00
CA ASP A 15 12.14 -5.83 7.72
C ASP A 15 11.96 -4.31 7.87
N SER A 16 11.39 -3.63 6.87
CA SER A 16 11.09 -2.20 6.97
C SER A 16 10.08 -1.87 8.09
N TRP A 17 9.29 -2.84 8.52
CA TRP A 17 8.34 -2.72 9.62
C TRP A 17 8.96 -2.97 10.99
N ARG A 18 9.85 -3.94 11.08
CA ARG A 18 10.45 -4.39 12.34
C ARG A 18 11.80 -3.74 12.64
N THR A 19 12.49 -3.31 11.60
CA THR A 19 13.79 -2.65 11.70
C THR A 19 13.67 -1.29 10.99
N PRO A 20 13.07 -0.27 11.62
CA PRO A 20 12.89 1.03 10.98
C PRO A 20 14.25 1.72 10.85
N GLY A 21 14.91 1.52 9.73
CA GLY A 21 16.09 2.26 9.30
C GLY A 21 15.82 2.91 7.94
N PHE A 22 16.35 4.08 7.69
CA PHE A 22 16.25 4.72 6.37
C PHE A 22 16.84 3.83 5.28
N ASP A 23 17.93 3.11 5.58
CA ASP A 23 18.58 2.17 4.66
C ASP A 23 17.64 1.07 4.15
N THR A 24 16.76 0.53 5.01
CA THR A 24 15.80 -0.51 4.61
C THR A 24 14.74 0.04 3.66
N LEU A 25 14.31 1.30 3.86
CA LEU A 25 13.36 1.95 2.96
C LEU A 25 13.98 2.23 1.59
N ASP A 26 15.23 2.64 1.56
CA ASP A 26 15.98 2.89 0.32
C ASP A 26 16.24 1.58 -0.45
N HIS A 27 16.58 0.50 0.23
CA HIS A 27 16.70 -0.83 -0.37
C HIS A 27 15.38 -1.31 -0.98
N ALA A 28 14.24 -1.05 -0.33
CA ALA A 28 12.93 -1.39 -0.88
C ALA A 28 12.62 -0.63 -2.18
N LEU A 29 13.12 0.61 -2.33
CA LEU A 29 12.97 1.39 -3.56
C LEU A 29 13.73 0.77 -4.73
N THR A 30 14.90 0.21 -4.48
CA THR A 30 15.80 -0.34 -5.51
C THR A 30 15.67 -1.84 -5.71
N ALA A 31 14.91 -2.53 -4.87
CA ALA A 31 14.69 -3.98 -4.97
C ALA A 31 14.09 -4.38 -6.32
N PRO A 32 14.60 -5.45 -6.97
CA PRO A 32 14.07 -5.91 -8.25
C PRO A 32 12.67 -6.52 -8.15
N VAL A 33 12.31 -6.99 -6.95
CA VAL A 33 10.98 -7.50 -6.64
C VAL A 33 10.44 -6.78 -5.42
N TYR A 34 9.23 -6.24 -5.54
CA TYR A 34 8.55 -5.55 -4.46
C TYR A 34 7.19 -6.19 -4.15
N LEU A 35 7.00 -6.59 -2.90
CA LEU A 35 5.71 -7.09 -2.41
C LEU A 35 5.02 -6.03 -1.57
N SER A 36 3.77 -5.79 -1.86
CA SER A 36 2.93 -4.86 -1.11
C SER A 36 1.49 -5.35 -1.05
N SER A 37 0.70 -4.66 -0.27
CA SER A 37 -0.76 -4.73 -0.34
C SER A 37 -1.31 -3.40 -0.83
N THR A 38 -2.63 -3.31 -0.97
CA THR A 38 -3.32 -2.07 -1.36
C THR A 38 -4.39 -1.68 -0.35
N ASN A 39 -4.82 -0.43 -0.40
CA ASN A 39 -5.95 0.03 0.42
C ASN A 39 -7.31 -0.29 -0.22
N ALA A 40 -7.40 -0.26 -1.54
CA ALA A 40 -8.60 -0.66 -2.27
C ALA A 40 -8.24 -1.03 -3.73
N ILE A 41 -9.09 -1.84 -4.34
CA ILE A 41 -9.05 -2.20 -5.77
C ILE A 41 -10.47 -2.06 -6.31
N THR A 42 -10.65 -1.42 -7.45
CA THR A 42 -11.93 -1.40 -8.14
C THR A 42 -12.15 -2.66 -8.97
N GLU A 43 -13.39 -3.01 -9.27
CA GLU A 43 -13.71 -4.16 -10.13
C GLU A 43 -13.13 -4.02 -11.55
N ASP A 44 -12.95 -2.78 -12.04
CA ASP A 44 -12.29 -2.48 -13.30
C ASP A 44 -10.75 -2.41 -13.22
N GLY A 45 -10.16 -2.73 -12.04
CA GLY A 45 -8.73 -2.93 -11.87
C GLY A 45 -7.92 -1.71 -11.45
N GLN A 46 -8.53 -0.60 -11.05
CA GLN A 46 -7.81 0.54 -10.48
C GLN A 46 -7.34 0.22 -9.05
N ILE A 47 -6.08 0.52 -8.74
CA ILE A 47 -5.48 0.22 -7.44
C ILE A 47 -5.22 1.51 -6.69
N LEU A 48 -5.80 1.65 -5.49
CA LEU A 48 -5.71 2.86 -4.68
C LEU A 48 -4.86 2.62 -3.43
N ASN A 49 -3.88 3.49 -3.22
CA ASN A 49 -3.03 3.47 -2.03
C ASN A 49 -2.86 4.85 -1.42
N ILE A 50 -3.07 4.93 -0.11
CA ILE A 50 -2.78 6.12 0.70
C ILE A 50 -1.51 5.88 1.52
N ASP A 51 -0.63 6.87 1.55
CA ASP A 51 0.64 6.78 2.28
C ASP A 51 1.00 8.09 2.99
N GLY A 52 1.78 7.94 4.05
CA GLY A 52 2.27 9.07 4.84
C GLY A 52 3.65 9.56 4.42
N ARG A 53 4.56 8.64 4.16
CA ARG A 53 5.96 8.93 3.77
C ARG A 53 6.19 8.91 2.27
N GLY A 54 5.35 8.21 1.52
CA GLY A 54 5.50 8.04 0.08
C GLY A 54 6.42 6.88 -0.33
N ASN A 55 7.09 6.22 0.61
CA ASN A 55 8.03 5.14 0.32
C ASN A 55 7.36 3.94 -0.37
N ARG A 56 6.16 3.52 0.08
CA ARG A 56 5.42 2.44 -0.57
C ARG A 56 4.99 2.83 -1.98
N LEU A 57 4.48 4.05 -2.14
CA LEU A 57 4.01 4.55 -3.44
C LEU A 57 5.17 4.64 -4.43
N ALA A 58 6.31 5.20 -4.01
CA ALA A 58 7.50 5.30 -4.85
C ALA A 58 7.98 3.91 -5.32
N ALA A 59 8.01 2.92 -4.41
CA ALA A 59 8.41 1.56 -4.75
C ALA A 59 7.44 0.86 -5.70
N MET A 60 6.15 1.24 -5.69
CA MET A 60 5.13 0.70 -6.58
C MET A 60 5.17 1.29 -8.00
N VAL A 61 5.63 2.53 -8.17
CA VAL A 61 5.53 3.24 -9.46
C VAL A 61 6.85 3.41 -10.18
N TYR A 62 7.97 3.14 -9.54
CA TYR A 62 9.28 3.35 -10.14
C TYR A 62 10.23 2.16 -9.96
N GLY A 63 10.92 1.82 -11.04
CA GLY A 63 11.98 0.83 -11.08
C GLY A 63 12.08 0.15 -12.45
N ILE A 64 13.18 0.39 -13.16
CA ILE A 64 13.46 -0.27 -14.45
C ILE A 64 13.60 -1.78 -14.21
N GLY A 65 12.83 -2.57 -14.94
CA GLY A 65 12.84 -4.03 -14.82
C GLY A 65 12.26 -4.58 -13.51
N LYS A 66 11.68 -3.73 -12.65
CA LYS A 66 11.10 -4.14 -11.38
C LYS A 66 9.80 -4.92 -11.56
N THR A 67 9.63 -5.95 -10.74
CA THR A 67 8.36 -6.66 -10.58
C THR A 67 7.69 -6.26 -9.28
N VAL A 68 6.41 -5.88 -9.33
CA VAL A 68 5.59 -5.54 -8.17
C VAL A 68 4.46 -6.55 -8.03
N TYR A 69 4.38 -7.19 -6.87
CA TYR A 69 3.25 -8.02 -6.47
C TYR A 69 2.39 -7.28 -5.46
N ILE A 70 1.11 -7.15 -5.75
CA ILE A 70 0.11 -6.54 -4.87
C ILE A 70 -0.80 -7.65 -4.35
N VAL A 71 -0.59 -8.04 -3.11
CA VAL A 71 -1.37 -9.11 -2.46
C VAL A 71 -2.51 -8.49 -1.68
N ALA A 72 -3.74 -8.88 -1.98
CA ALA A 72 -4.94 -8.29 -1.39
C ALA A 72 -6.02 -9.33 -1.11
N GLY A 73 -6.71 -9.18 0.01
CA GLY A 73 -7.91 -9.93 0.30
C GLY A 73 -9.12 -9.38 -0.46
N THR A 74 -10.16 -10.20 -0.60
CA THR A 74 -11.41 -9.84 -1.30
C THR A 74 -12.16 -8.67 -0.65
N ASN A 75 -11.91 -8.42 0.65
CA ASN A 75 -12.46 -7.27 1.38
C ASN A 75 -12.00 -5.90 0.84
N LYS A 76 -11.03 -5.87 -0.09
CA LYS A 76 -10.49 -4.64 -0.69
C LYS A 76 -11.08 -4.33 -2.06
N ILE A 77 -11.88 -5.22 -2.61
CA ILE A 77 -12.54 -5.03 -3.90
C ILE A 77 -13.75 -4.09 -3.71
N CYS A 78 -13.83 -3.10 -4.55
CA CYS A 78 -14.87 -2.08 -4.56
C CYS A 78 -15.50 -1.97 -5.95
N PRO A 79 -16.81 -1.69 -6.06
CA PRO A 79 -17.48 -1.67 -7.36
C PRO A 79 -16.99 -0.53 -8.28
N ASP A 80 -16.56 0.59 -7.69
CA ASP A 80 -16.20 1.79 -8.43
C ASP A 80 -15.11 2.60 -7.70
N PHE A 81 -14.64 3.65 -8.37
CA PHE A 81 -13.60 4.54 -7.85
C PHE A 81 -14.02 5.26 -6.56
N ASP A 82 -15.24 5.77 -6.48
CA ASP A 82 -15.71 6.53 -5.33
C ASP A 82 -15.79 5.64 -4.09
N SER A 83 -16.29 4.42 -4.25
CA SER A 83 -16.31 3.40 -3.20
C SER A 83 -14.90 3.00 -2.77
N ALA A 84 -13.97 2.83 -3.72
CA ALA A 84 -12.57 2.51 -3.44
C ALA A 84 -11.86 3.66 -2.70
N LEU A 85 -12.09 4.89 -3.14
CA LEU A 85 -11.55 6.08 -2.47
C LEU A 85 -12.13 6.22 -1.05
N SER A 86 -13.43 6.01 -0.90
CA SER A 86 -14.09 6.01 0.40
C SER A 86 -13.51 4.94 1.32
N ARG A 87 -13.34 3.71 0.83
CA ARG A 87 -12.70 2.63 1.60
C ARG A 87 -11.27 2.98 1.99
N ALA A 88 -10.47 3.46 1.05
CA ALA A 88 -9.08 3.83 1.31
C ALA A 88 -8.97 4.92 2.40
N ARG A 89 -9.86 5.93 2.37
CA ARG A 89 -9.85 7.05 3.32
C ARG A 89 -10.51 6.72 4.66
N ASN A 90 -11.70 6.12 4.63
CA ASN A 90 -12.54 5.95 5.82
C ASN A 90 -12.30 4.63 6.56
N THR A 91 -11.79 3.62 5.87
CA THR A 91 -11.47 2.32 6.48
C THR A 91 -9.96 2.16 6.65
N ALA A 92 -9.23 2.01 5.56
CA ALA A 92 -7.82 1.62 5.62
C ALA A 92 -6.95 2.71 6.27
N ALA A 93 -7.08 3.98 5.86
CA ALA A 93 -6.28 5.05 6.44
C ALA A 93 -6.62 5.30 7.92
N VAL A 94 -7.89 5.27 8.29
CA VAL A 94 -8.32 5.47 9.69
C VAL A 94 -7.79 4.35 10.57
N GLN A 95 -7.99 3.09 10.20
CA GLN A 95 -7.49 1.95 10.95
C GLN A 95 -5.96 1.94 11.05
N ASN A 96 -5.27 2.32 9.97
CA ASN A 96 -3.83 2.42 10.00
C ASN A 96 -3.36 3.54 10.93
N MET A 97 -4.02 4.69 10.93
CA MET A 97 -3.66 5.81 11.82
C MET A 97 -3.87 5.50 13.29
N GLN A 98 -4.83 4.66 13.64
CA GLN A 98 -5.06 4.19 15.03
C GLN A 98 -3.89 3.38 15.61
N ARG A 99 -2.94 2.95 14.78
CA ARG A 99 -1.73 2.21 15.19
C ARG A 99 -0.58 3.11 15.63
N PHE A 100 -0.69 4.41 15.41
CA PHE A 100 0.34 5.39 15.70
C PHE A 100 -0.19 6.40 16.70
N ASP A 101 0.64 6.80 17.65
CA ASP A 101 0.33 7.90 18.55
C ASP A 101 0.22 9.22 17.77
N GLY A 102 -0.75 10.04 18.12
CA GLY A 102 -0.93 11.34 17.47
C GLY A 102 -2.28 11.99 17.81
N ASP A 103 -2.41 13.23 17.37
CA ASP A 103 -3.58 14.10 17.59
C ASP A 103 -4.55 14.12 16.39
N GLN A 104 -4.43 13.11 15.50
CA GLN A 104 -5.31 13.04 14.33
C GLN A 104 -6.76 12.88 14.76
N PRO A 105 -7.68 13.71 14.26
CA PRO A 105 -9.10 13.64 14.64
C PRO A 105 -9.75 12.27 14.41
N CYS A 106 -9.23 11.46 13.46
CA CYS A 106 -9.74 10.13 13.19
C CYS A 106 -9.50 9.12 14.32
N HIS A 107 -8.53 9.37 15.24
CA HIS A 107 -8.35 8.56 16.44
C HIS A 107 -9.60 8.59 17.33
N THR A 108 -10.19 9.76 17.51
CA THR A 108 -11.36 9.95 18.37
C THR A 108 -12.67 9.68 17.60
N SER A 109 -12.75 10.15 16.35
CA SER A 109 -13.98 10.07 15.56
C SER A 109 -14.23 8.70 14.92
N GLY A 110 -13.18 7.88 14.78
CA GLY A 110 -13.24 6.61 14.03
C GLY A 110 -13.53 6.75 12.54
N ARG A 111 -13.49 7.98 12.00
CA ARG A 111 -13.74 8.28 10.58
C ARG A 111 -12.82 9.36 10.05
N CYS A 112 -12.63 9.41 8.74
CA CYS A 112 -11.85 10.45 8.09
C CYS A 112 -12.61 11.79 8.13
N LEU A 113 -11.96 12.82 8.64
CA LEU A 113 -12.48 14.20 8.67
C LEU A 113 -11.69 15.12 7.72
N ASP A 114 -10.92 14.57 6.80
CA ASP A 114 -10.04 15.32 5.89
C ASP A 114 -9.19 16.38 6.62
N CYS A 115 -8.62 15.99 7.75
CA CYS A 115 -7.92 16.88 8.67
C CYS A 115 -6.65 17.48 8.05
N ARG A 116 -6.21 18.59 8.68
CA ARG A 116 -4.89 19.22 8.42
C ARG A 116 -3.97 19.14 9.64
N SER A 117 -4.13 18.07 10.44
CA SER A 117 -3.27 17.84 11.60
C SER A 117 -1.79 17.76 11.17
N LYS A 118 -0.88 18.24 12.02
CA LYS A 118 0.56 18.13 11.80
C LYS A 118 1.05 16.68 11.81
N SER A 119 0.33 15.81 12.52
CA SER A 119 0.58 14.36 12.60
C SER A 119 -0.16 13.56 11.53
N ARG A 120 -0.73 14.21 10.51
CA ARG A 120 -1.44 13.54 9.41
C ARG A 120 -0.52 12.52 8.73
N GLY A 121 -0.96 11.26 8.68
CA GLY A 121 -0.25 10.17 8.02
C GLY A 121 -0.85 9.74 6.67
N CYS A 122 -1.88 10.45 6.17
CA CYS A 122 -2.50 10.21 4.86
C CYS A 122 -2.18 11.37 3.91
N ASN A 123 -0.89 11.52 3.56
CA ASN A 123 -0.37 12.68 2.86
C ASN A 123 -0.42 12.55 1.33
N ALA A 124 -0.42 11.32 0.81
CA ALA A 124 -0.42 11.05 -0.62
C ALA A 124 -1.45 9.98 -0.96
N LEU A 125 -2.10 10.14 -2.10
CA LEU A 125 -2.94 9.14 -2.75
C LEU A 125 -2.31 8.78 -4.08
N LEU A 126 -2.08 7.49 -4.30
CA LEU A 126 -1.71 6.91 -5.58
C LEU A 126 -2.90 6.16 -6.15
N VAL A 127 -3.17 6.39 -7.42
CA VAL A 127 -4.10 5.58 -8.23
C VAL A 127 -3.30 4.99 -9.39
N LEU A 128 -3.22 3.67 -9.42
CA LEU A 128 -2.64 2.94 -10.56
C LEU A 128 -3.76 2.50 -11.49
N TRP A 129 -3.67 2.90 -12.74
CA TRP A 129 -4.56 2.47 -13.83
C TRP A 129 -3.95 1.32 -14.64
N GLY A 130 -2.66 1.08 -14.46
CA GLY A 130 -1.93 0.05 -15.17
C GLY A 130 -0.46 0.01 -14.76
N GLN A 131 0.28 -0.84 -15.43
CA GLN A 131 1.73 -1.00 -15.24
C GLN A 131 2.49 0.20 -15.80
N MET A 132 3.51 0.66 -15.07
CA MET A 132 4.44 1.66 -15.58
C MET A 132 5.30 1.09 -16.71
N MET A 133 5.63 1.91 -17.71
CA MET A 133 6.25 1.48 -18.98
C MET A 133 7.56 0.71 -18.82
N ASP A 134 8.40 1.12 -17.87
CA ASP A 134 9.73 0.52 -17.69
C ASP A 134 9.77 -0.62 -16.66
N MET A 135 8.64 -0.98 -16.07
CA MET A 135 8.55 -2.09 -15.13
C MET A 135 8.42 -3.42 -15.87
N ALA A 136 9.01 -4.47 -15.31
CA ALA A 136 8.86 -5.81 -15.86
C ALA A 136 7.43 -6.34 -15.66
N LYS A 137 6.85 -6.13 -14.48
CA LYS A 137 5.51 -6.66 -14.16
C LYS A 137 4.88 -5.92 -12.99
N VAL A 138 3.56 -5.71 -13.07
CA VAL A 138 2.70 -5.44 -11.91
C VAL A 138 1.63 -6.51 -11.89
N GLU A 139 1.58 -7.29 -10.81
CA GLU A 139 0.66 -8.42 -10.65
C GLU A 139 -0.15 -8.25 -9.38
N VAL A 140 -1.48 -8.40 -9.49
CA VAL A 140 -2.39 -8.45 -8.36
C VAL A 140 -2.69 -9.91 -8.04
N VAL A 141 -2.42 -10.28 -6.79
CA VAL A 141 -2.75 -11.60 -6.24
C VAL A 141 -3.92 -11.42 -5.27
N LEU A 142 -5.09 -11.88 -5.69
CA LEU A 142 -6.28 -11.88 -4.86
C LEU A 142 -6.34 -13.15 -4.02
N ILE A 143 -6.56 -12.99 -2.73
CA ILE A 143 -6.78 -14.08 -1.78
C ILE A 143 -8.26 -14.06 -1.40
N ASP A 144 -8.92 -15.20 -1.58
CA ASP A 144 -10.36 -15.36 -1.31
C ASP A 144 -10.67 -15.41 0.20
N GLU A 145 -10.13 -14.42 0.91
CA GLU A 145 -10.34 -14.18 2.33
C GLU A 145 -10.27 -12.69 2.63
N PRO A 146 -10.95 -12.19 3.69
CA PRO A 146 -10.82 -10.82 4.14
C PRO A 146 -9.48 -10.63 4.86
N LEU A 147 -8.48 -10.07 4.19
CA LEU A 147 -7.13 -9.89 4.72
C LEU A 147 -6.69 -8.43 4.75
N GLY A 148 -6.10 -8.05 5.87
CA GLY A 148 -5.53 -6.73 6.12
C GLY A 148 -6.57 -5.60 6.24
N LEU A 149 -6.05 -4.35 6.35
CA LEU A 149 -6.86 -3.15 6.54
C LEU A 149 -7.51 -2.69 5.23
#